data_b17ab8f110a0e221013f31e96b3d48f0
#
_entry.id   b17ab8f110a0e221013f31e96b3d48f0
#
_cell.length_a   1.000
_cell.length_b   1.000
_cell.length_c   1.000
_cell.angle_alpha   90.00
_cell.angle_beta   90.00
_cell.angle_gamma   90.00
#
_symmetry.space_group_name_H-M   'P 1'
#
loop_
_entity.id
_entity.type
_entity.pdbx_description
1 polymer ?
#
loop_
_entity_poly.entity_id
_entity_poly.type
_entity_poly.pdbx_seq_one_letter_code
_entity_poly.pdbx_strand_id
1 'polypeptide(L)'
;MKNKKWMAILLGGIMAASLAAPCSVSAAEKTTLTFWHAMGGTNGEVLQQIVDDFNASQDEIEIKAEYQGTYDDTITKLKAAMQSDSGLPDVCQMYDVGTKFMYDSGAVIPVEDKFESTGYDKSSVMEVISSYYTVDGKQYAMPFNVSTPMLYYNKDVFEAAGLDPETPPTTYDEVLEDAKKIVESGAAPVGYSQAIYGWFFEQQLAGLGVTYGNNDNGRTEAVTAVDFDSNGGGLKVFDMWKKLYDSGYFEDYGTTTADTQTAFFSGQVGMIIESTAILKNAVDSSPFEVGTGYLPRIEQNDEGGVIIGGGSLWLTDTGNEANEDAAWKFIEYITTPDVQAKWSMGTGYFAINEKAYETDDMKAYLEENPNFETAINQLKDSPVNCNTAGVLSGVQTEARLTFNEIMPQVYDGKLTTQDAVDQLAASVNKAIENYNESIK
;
A
#
# COMPACT_ATOMS: atom_id res chain seq x y z
N MET A 1 23.47 53.65 -86.76
CA MET A 1 22.22 54.42 -86.94
C MET A 1 21.52 54.49 -85.65
N LYS A 2 21.46 55.70 -85.06
CA LYS A 2 20.29 56.39 -84.48
C LYS A 2 19.49 55.60 -83.41
N ASN A 3 19.16 56.00 -82.28
CA ASN A 3 19.09 57.28 -81.57
C ASN A 3 18.56 57.03 -80.14
N LYS A 4 19.08 57.82 -79.26
CA LYS A 4 18.47 58.73 -78.28
C LYS A 4 17.78 58.14 -77.04
N LYS A 5 18.46 58.43 -75.90
CA LYS A 5 18.06 59.27 -74.75
C LYS A 5 16.57 59.23 -74.38
N TRP A 6 16.30 58.95 -73.13
CA TRP A 6 15.75 59.91 -72.17
C TRP A 6 15.93 59.44 -70.74
N MET A 7 16.30 60.41 -69.92
CA MET A 7 16.58 60.34 -68.47
C MET A 7 15.29 60.73 -67.76
N ALA A 8 14.86 60.03 -66.79
CA ALA A 8 13.90 60.53 -65.79
C ALA A 8 14.31 60.08 -64.40
N ILE A 9 14.63 61.06 -63.58
CA ILE A 9 14.88 60.96 -62.16
C ILE A 9 13.54 60.84 -61.47
N LEU A 10 13.32 59.90 -60.56
CA LEU A 10 12.32 60.01 -59.53
C LEU A 10 12.86 59.50 -58.20
N LEU A 11 12.87 60.41 -57.28
CA LEU A 11 13.15 60.20 -55.81
C LEU A 11 12.09 59.29 -55.18
N GLY A 12 12.50 58.62 -54.15
CA GLY A 12 11.63 58.43 -53.03
C GLY A 12 11.42 56.99 -52.56
N GLY A 13 11.85 56.74 -51.35
CA GLY A 13 11.24 55.69 -50.53
C GLY A 13 12.15 54.55 -50.12
N ILE A 14 13.05 54.82 -49.18
CA ILE A 14 13.63 53.75 -48.35
C ILE A 14 12.52 53.30 -47.38
N MET A 15 11.79 52.22 -47.75
CA MET A 15 11.02 51.45 -46.79
C MET A 15 11.96 50.49 -46.02
N ALA A 16 12.29 50.85 -44.80
CA ALA A 16 12.91 49.93 -43.85
C ALA A 16 11.86 48.85 -43.52
N ALA A 17 11.93 47.73 -44.20
CA ALA A 17 11.26 46.53 -43.78
C ALA A 17 12.02 45.98 -42.55
N SER A 18 11.53 46.33 -41.35
CA SER A 18 11.88 45.66 -40.11
C SER A 18 11.42 44.18 -40.22
N LEU A 19 12.36 43.34 -40.52
CA LEU A 19 12.23 41.87 -40.35
C LEU A 19 12.07 41.64 -38.82
N ALA A 20 10.82 41.57 -38.35
CA ALA A 20 10.51 40.94 -37.09
C ALA A 20 10.85 39.46 -37.27
N ALA A 21 12.03 39.05 -36.88
CA ALA A 21 12.34 37.65 -36.69
C ALA A 21 11.33 37.13 -35.64
N PRO A 22 10.61 36.03 -35.90
CA PRO A 22 9.87 35.40 -34.83
C PRO A 22 10.90 34.99 -33.79
N CYS A 23 10.86 35.54 -32.60
CA CYS A 23 11.46 34.91 -31.43
C CYS A 23 10.81 33.55 -31.30
N SER A 24 11.48 32.51 -31.81
CA SER A 24 11.21 31.16 -31.39
C SER A 24 11.53 31.12 -29.90
N VAL A 25 10.53 31.25 -29.06
CA VAL A 25 10.64 30.83 -27.68
C VAL A 25 10.93 29.34 -27.80
N SER A 26 12.19 28.95 -27.63
CA SER A 26 12.56 27.58 -27.40
C SER A 26 11.79 27.21 -26.13
N ALA A 27 10.82 26.32 -26.23
CA ALA A 27 10.27 25.70 -25.05
C ALA A 27 11.45 25.20 -24.23
N ALA A 28 11.56 25.65 -22.98
CA ALA A 28 12.58 25.13 -22.10
C ALA A 28 12.42 23.61 -22.07
N GLU A 29 13.53 22.88 -22.19
CA GLU A 29 13.49 21.42 -22.10
C GLU A 29 13.02 21.05 -20.71
N LYS A 30 11.97 20.20 -20.60
CA LYS A 30 11.45 19.77 -19.31
C LYS A 30 12.52 18.99 -18.56
N THR A 31 12.59 19.18 -17.24
CA THR A 31 13.38 18.29 -16.37
C THR A 31 12.73 16.93 -16.34
N THR A 32 13.42 15.91 -16.87
CA THR A 32 12.92 14.54 -16.88
C THR A 32 13.35 13.81 -15.64
N LEU A 33 12.39 13.25 -14.90
CA LEU A 33 12.59 12.48 -13.67
C LEU A 33 12.07 11.06 -13.84
N THR A 34 12.71 10.11 -13.17
CA THR A 34 12.32 8.70 -13.17
C THR A 34 11.55 8.35 -11.89
N PHE A 35 10.42 7.65 -12.07
CA PHE A 35 9.60 7.14 -10.98
C PHE A 35 9.47 5.62 -11.08
N TRP A 36 10.12 4.87 -10.18
CA TRP A 36 10.00 3.42 -10.10
C TRP A 36 8.81 3.01 -9.25
N HIS A 37 7.97 2.10 -9.78
CA HIS A 37 6.78 1.61 -9.09
C HIS A 37 6.50 0.13 -9.35
N ALA A 38 5.71 -0.48 -8.45
CA ALA A 38 5.28 -1.87 -8.51
C ALA A 38 3.77 -2.03 -8.86
N MET A 39 3.11 -0.98 -9.34
CA MET A 39 1.69 -1.03 -9.66
C MET A 39 1.48 -1.63 -11.05
N GLY A 40 0.84 -2.80 -11.10
CA GLY A 40 0.43 -3.50 -12.32
C GLY A 40 -1.10 -3.51 -12.51
N GLY A 41 -1.57 -4.02 -13.65
CA GLY A 41 -2.99 -4.15 -13.95
C GLY A 41 -3.75 -2.82 -13.84
N THR A 42 -4.98 -2.86 -13.36
CA THR A 42 -5.86 -1.68 -13.21
C THR A 42 -5.20 -0.59 -12.35
N ASN A 43 -4.52 -0.94 -11.27
CA ASN A 43 -3.83 0.04 -10.42
C ASN A 43 -2.71 0.76 -11.18
N GLY A 44 -1.99 0.04 -12.05
CA GLY A 44 -0.97 0.62 -12.93
C GLY A 44 -1.56 1.58 -13.97
N GLU A 45 -2.73 1.26 -14.52
CA GLU A 45 -3.44 2.12 -15.48
C GLU A 45 -3.89 3.44 -14.82
N VAL A 46 -4.44 3.36 -13.60
CA VAL A 46 -4.83 4.56 -12.83
C VAL A 46 -3.61 5.41 -12.49
N LEU A 47 -2.51 4.77 -12.05
CA LEU A 47 -1.26 5.48 -11.76
C LEU A 47 -0.70 6.18 -12.99
N GLN A 48 -0.66 5.49 -14.14
CA GLN A 48 -0.19 6.08 -15.40
C GLN A 48 -1.03 7.31 -15.78
N GLN A 49 -2.35 7.23 -15.60
CA GLN A 49 -3.22 8.38 -15.88
C GLN A 49 -2.94 9.57 -14.95
N ILE A 50 -2.62 9.33 -13.66
CA ILE A 50 -2.21 10.39 -12.73
C ILE A 50 -0.89 11.03 -13.17
N VAL A 51 0.07 10.22 -13.63
CA VAL A 51 1.36 10.71 -14.16
C VAL A 51 1.15 11.52 -15.43
N ASP A 52 0.30 11.06 -16.35
CA ASP A 52 0.00 11.77 -17.59
C ASP A 52 -0.70 13.12 -17.32
N ASP A 53 -1.62 13.16 -16.35
CA ASP A 53 -2.30 14.39 -15.92
C ASP A 53 -1.29 15.39 -15.31
N PHE A 54 -0.35 14.93 -14.46
CA PHE A 54 0.73 15.77 -13.95
C PHE A 54 1.59 16.34 -15.09
N ASN A 55 2.04 15.49 -16.00
CA ASN A 55 2.88 15.89 -17.13
C ASN A 55 2.19 16.88 -18.07
N ALA A 56 0.85 16.80 -18.19
CA ALA A 56 0.04 17.70 -18.98
C ALA A 56 -0.30 19.02 -18.26
N SER A 57 -0.27 19.05 -16.92
CA SER A 57 -0.69 20.20 -16.11
C SER A 57 0.34 21.34 -16.08
N GLN A 58 1.58 21.07 -16.49
CA GLN A 58 2.71 21.99 -16.40
C GLN A 58 3.76 21.70 -17.48
N ASP A 59 4.67 22.66 -17.75
CA ASP A 59 5.69 22.59 -18.81
C ASP A 59 7.14 22.50 -18.30
N GLU A 60 7.34 22.29 -16.98
CA GLU A 60 8.67 22.31 -16.34
C GLU A 60 9.25 20.91 -16.12
N ILE A 61 8.39 19.91 -15.81
CA ILE A 61 8.77 18.58 -15.36
C ILE A 61 8.12 17.52 -16.24
N GLU A 62 8.82 16.45 -16.53
CA GLU A 62 8.30 15.23 -17.14
C GLU A 62 8.62 14.04 -16.25
N ILE A 63 7.60 13.39 -15.70
CA ILE A 63 7.76 12.13 -14.94
C ILE A 63 7.69 10.96 -15.90
N LYS A 64 8.71 10.10 -15.86
CA LYS A 64 8.72 8.79 -16.53
C LYS A 64 8.46 7.70 -15.49
N ALA A 65 7.23 7.21 -15.44
CA ALA A 65 6.87 6.09 -14.60
C ALA A 65 7.39 4.78 -15.22
N GLU A 66 8.11 4.00 -14.42
CA GLU A 66 8.75 2.76 -14.83
C GLU A 66 8.28 1.61 -13.94
N TYR A 67 7.45 0.73 -14.47
CA TYR A 67 7.01 -0.47 -13.78
C TYR A 67 8.17 -1.44 -13.56
N GLN A 68 8.42 -1.78 -12.31
CA GLN A 68 9.56 -2.61 -11.92
C GLN A 68 9.22 -4.09 -11.67
N GLY A 69 7.96 -4.49 -11.78
CA GLY A 69 7.48 -5.81 -11.39
C GLY A 69 6.83 -5.79 -10.02
N THR A 70 7.04 -6.84 -9.22
CA THR A 70 6.54 -6.91 -7.85
C THR A 70 7.30 -5.96 -6.90
N TYR A 71 6.82 -5.82 -5.67
CA TYR A 71 7.57 -5.10 -4.63
C TYR A 71 8.94 -5.73 -4.36
N ASP A 72 9.03 -7.08 -4.38
CA ASP A 72 10.30 -7.79 -4.17
C ASP A 72 11.26 -7.59 -5.35
N ASP A 73 10.74 -7.49 -6.58
CA ASP A 73 11.55 -7.10 -7.75
C ASP A 73 12.08 -5.68 -7.60
N THR A 74 11.23 -4.75 -7.14
CA THR A 74 11.59 -3.34 -6.96
C THR A 74 12.71 -3.18 -5.92
N ILE A 75 12.59 -3.82 -4.74
CA ILE A 75 13.63 -3.73 -3.71
C ILE A 75 14.94 -4.38 -4.18
N THR A 76 14.86 -5.48 -4.93
CA THR A 76 16.05 -6.16 -5.49
C THR A 76 16.77 -5.27 -6.49
N LYS A 77 16.04 -4.63 -7.41
CA LYS A 77 16.61 -3.69 -8.38
C LYS A 77 17.17 -2.45 -7.71
N LEU A 78 16.49 -1.92 -6.68
CA LEU A 78 16.96 -0.75 -5.94
C LEU A 78 18.26 -1.05 -5.20
N LYS A 79 18.38 -2.22 -4.54
CA LYS A 79 19.63 -2.69 -3.93
C LYS A 79 20.77 -2.77 -4.94
N ALA A 80 20.50 -3.27 -6.15
CA ALA A 80 21.47 -3.34 -7.22
C ALA A 80 21.87 -1.94 -7.74
N ALA A 81 20.92 -1.02 -7.87
CA ALA A 81 21.18 0.36 -8.28
C ALA A 81 22.04 1.12 -7.25
N MET A 82 21.79 0.93 -5.95
CA MET A 82 22.61 1.49 -4.87
C MET A 82 24.07 1.01 -4.87
N GLN A 83 24.33 -0.19 -5.43
CA GLN A 83 25.66 -0.77 -5.52
C GLN A 83 26.38 -0.48 -6.85
N SER A 84 25.73 0.22 -7.75
CA SER A 84 26.24 0.48 -9.10
C SER A 84 26.22 1.97 -9.42
N ASP A 85 26.98 2.37 -10.47
CA ASP A 85 26.97 3.74 -10.99
C ASP A 85 25.74 4.03 -11.88
N SER A 86 24.72 3.14 -11.90
CA SER A 86 23.55 3.28 -12.79
C SER A 86 22.57 4.39 -12.37
N GLY A 87 22.77 4.96 -11.20
CA GLY A 87 21.91 6.00 -10.63
C GLY A 87 20.63 5.42 -9.97
N LEU A 88 20.12 6.16 -8.99
CA LEU A 88 18.84 5.88 -8.35
C LEU A 88 17.71 6.54 -9.16
N PRO A 89 16.46 6.02 -9.13
CA PRO A 89 15.30 6.78 -9.60
C PRO A 89 15.13 8.03 -8.74
N ASP A 90 14.55 9.10 -9.28
CA ASP A 90 14.29 10.33 -8.51
C ASP A 90 13.17 10.12 -7.47
N VAL A 91 12.19 9.27 -7.79
CA VAL A 91 11.14 8.82 -6.86
C VAL A 91 11.06 7.30 -6.92
N CYS A 92 10.96 6.65 -5.77
CA CYS A 92 10.79 5.21 -5.67
C CYS A 92 9.56 4.87 -4.83
N GLN A 93 8.63 4.08 -5.38
CA GLN A 93 7.60 3.44 -4.58
C GLN A 93 8.19 2.22 -3.87
N MET A 94 8.02 2.16 -2.56
CA MET A 94 8.43 1.03 -1.75
C MET A 94 7.27 0.56 -0.88
N TYR A 95 7.10 -0.78 -0.75
CA TYR A 95 6.08 -1.35 0.12
C TYR A 95 6.43 -1.20 1.62
N ASP A 96 5.45 -1.46 2.48
CA ASP A 96 5.52 -1.26 3.93
C ASP A 96 6.78 -1.84 4.57
N VAL A 97 7.07 -3.13 4.37
CA VAL A 97 8.22 -3.81 4.99
C VAL A 97 9.58 -3.36 4.45
N GLY A 98 9.62 -2.61 3.36
CA GLY A 98 10.82 -1.97 2.83
C GLY A 98 11.24 -0.71 3.59
N THR A 99 10.40 -0.19 4.49
CA THR A 99 10.64 1.08 5.20
C THR A 99 11.96 1.11 5.95
N LYS A 100 12.26 0.06 6.73
CA LYS A 100 13.54 -0.01 7.48
C LYS A 100 14.75 -0.06 6.56
N PHE A 101 14.67 -0.81 5.46
CA PHE A 101 15.74 -0.85 4.46
C PHE A 101 15.97 0.53 3.83
N MET A 102 14.92 1.24 3.44
CA MET A 102 15.04 2.58 2.86
C MET A 102 15.67 3.56 3.84
N TYR A 103 15.22 3.54 5.10
CA TYR A 103 15.77 4.35 6.17
C TYR A 103 17.27 4.08 6.38
N ASP A 104 17.66 2.80 6.53
CA ASP A 104 19.06 2.40 6.80
C ASP A 104 19.98 2.61 5.60
N SER A 105 19.44 2.71 4.39
CA SER A 105 20.24 2.89 3.18
C SER A 105 21.02 4.20 3.15
N GLY A 106 20.51 5.23 3.86
CA GLY A 106 21.05 6.58 3.81
C GLY A 106 20.95 7.26 2.43
N ALA A 107 20.23 6.63 1.48
CA ALA A 107 20.11 7.10 0.09
C ALA A 107 18.77 7.84 -0.18
N VAL A 108 18.12 8.30 0.89
CA VAL A 108 16.80 8.95 0.81
C VAL A 108 16.79 10.28 1.54
N ILE A 109 15.99 11.20 1.02
CA ILE A 109 15.72 12.49 1.65
C ILE A 109 14.41 12.35 2.42
N PRO A 110 14.38 12.61 3.75
CA PRO A 110 13.13 12.65 4.49
C PRO A 110 12.16 13.66 3.89
N VAL A 111 10.93 13.27 3.63
CA VAL A 111 9.91 14.19 3.10
C VAL A 111 9.59 15.32 4.10
N GLU A 112 9.83 15.08 5.40
CA GLU A 112 9.73 16.13 6.46
C GLU A 112 10.59 17.35 6.13
N ASP A 113 11.76 17.18 5.50
CA ASP A 113 12.66 18.28 5.15
C ASP A 113 12.08 19.19 4.06
N LYS A 114 11.16 18.66 3.25
CA LYS A 114 10.45 19.43 2.22
C LYS A 114 9.22 20.17 2.76
N PHE A 115 8.61 19.70 3.85
CA PHE A 115 7.41 20.32 4.41
C PHE A 115 7.64 21.77 4.81
N GLU A 116 8.74 22.06 5.51
CA GLU A 116 9.07 23.42 5.93
C GLU A 116 9.41 24.33 4.76
N SER A 117 10.17 23.81 3.79
CA SER A 117 10.65 24.62 2.65
C SER A 117 9.55 24.99 1.66
N THR A 118 8.52 24.15 1.51
CA THR A 118 7.41 24.34 0.56
C THR A 118 6.12 24.82 1.21
N GLY A 119 6.02 24.73 2.55
CA GLY A 119 4.80 25.04 3.29
C GLY A 119 3.74 23.96 3.15
N TYR A 120 4.14 22.71 2.90
CA TYR A 120 3.22 21.57 2.81
C TYR A 120 2.46 21.36 4.12
N ASP A 121 1.13 21.25 4.02
CA ASP A 121 0.26 21.00 5.18
C ASP A 121 0.26 19.52 5.53
N LYS A 122 1.22 19.07 6.34
CA LYS A 122 1.31 17.66 6.76
C LYS A 122 0.10 17.17 7.55
N SER A 123 -0.69 18.09 8.14
CA SER A 123 -1.92 17.70 8.85
C SER A 123 -3.02 17.22 7.92
N SER A 124 -2.86 17.36 6.60
CA SER A 124 -3.77 16.80 5.60
C SER A 124 -3.62 15.28 5.45
N VAL A 125 -2.49 14.70 5.89
CA VAL A 125 -2.24 13.26 5.88
C VAL A 125 -2.66 12.66 7.22
N MET A 126 -3.45 11.60 7.18
CA MET A 126 -3.93 10.90 8.40
C MET A 126 -2.75 10.44 9.27
N GLU A 127 -2.79 10.79 10.57
CA GLU A 127 -1.72 10.47 11.51
C GLU A 127 -1.49 8.95 11.64
N VAL A 128 -2.56 8.16 11.66
CA VAL A 128 -2.48 6.69 11.72
C VAL A 128 -1.70 6.11 10.53
N ILE A 129 -1.74 6.78 9.37
CA ILE A 129 -1.01 6.38 8.17
C ILE A 129 0.43 6.89 8.22
N SER A 130 0.63 8.18 8.52
CA SER A 130 1.96 8.81 8.49
C SER A 130 2.90 8.27 9.58
N SER A 131 2.34 7.81 10.72
CA SER A 131 3.10 7.24 11.84
C SER A 131 3.92 6.02 11.42
N TYR A 132 3.45 5.22 10.46
CA TYR A 132 4.20 4.07 9.95
C TYR A 132 5.54 4.48 9.31
N TYR A 133 5.56 5.60 8.59
CA TYR A 133 6.74 6.12 7.87
C TYR A 133 7.53 7.17 8.65
N THR A 134 7.19 7.34 9.94
CA THR A 134 7.89 8.24 10.85
C THR A 134 8.89 7.43 11.69
N VAL A 135 10.16 7.78 11.59
CA VAL A 135 11.27 7.16 12.32
C VAL A 135 12.02 8.28 13.05
N ASP A 136 12.32 8.09 14.33
CA ASP A 136 12.97 9.09 15.19
C ASP A 136 12.28 10.47 15.15
N GLY A 137 10.95 10.46 15.06
CA GLY A 137 10.12 11.67 15.03
C GLY A 137 10.14 12.44 13.71
N LYS A 138 10.74 11.87 12.64
CA LYS A 138 10.86 12.48 11.31
C LYS A 138 10.17 11.61 10.27
N GLN A 139 9.32 12.18 9.42
CA GLN A 139 8.66 11.46 8.34
C GLN A 139 9.61 11.30 7.16
N TYR A 140 9.94 10.04 6.79
CA TYR A 140 10.89 9.71 5.73
C TYR A 140 10.24 9.51 4.36
N ALA A 141 9.01 9.01 4.31
CA ALA A 141 8.31 8.77 3.06
C ALA A 141 6.91 9.38 3.08
N MET A 142 6.40 9.68 1.89
CA MET A 142 5.02 10.07 1.71
C MET A 142 4.18 8.82 1.50
N PRO A 143 3.19 8.51 2.37
CA PRO A 143 2.24 7.43 2.11
C PRO A 143 1.59 7.60 0.74
N PHE A 144 1.23 6.49 0.07
CA PHE A 144 0.59 6.59 -1.24
C PHE A 144 -0.52 5.55 -1.41
N ASN A 145 -0.17 4.31 -1.69
CA ASN A 145 -1.14 3.24 -1.92
C ASN A 145 -1.34 2.43 -0.63
N VAL A 146 -2.05 3.04 0.31
CA VAL A 146 -2.25 2.49 1.65
C VAL A 146 -3.48 1.58 1.67
N SER A 147 -3.37 0.42 2.32
CA SER A 147 -4.44 -0.56 2.50
C SER A 147 -4.42 -1.15 3.91
N THR A 148 -5.50 -1.79 4.30
CA THR A 148 -5.58 -2.61 5.53
C THR A 148 -6.30 -3.92 5.20
N PRO A 149 -6.18 -4.98 6.01
CA PRO A 149 -7.02 -6.15 5.83
C PRO A 149 -8.44 -5.86 6.30
N MET A 150 -9.42 -6.51 5.67
CA MET A 150 -10.79 -6.53 6.14
C MET A 150 -11.50 -7.83 5.75
N LEU A 151 -12.66 -8.08 6.33
CA LEU A 151 -13.53 -9.18 5.97
C LEU A 151 -14.33 -8.83 4.71
N TYR A 152 -14.37 -9.75 3.77
CA TYR A 152 -15.28 -9.78 2.62
C TYR A 152 -16.21 -10.96 2.76
N TYR A 153 -17.49 -10.77 2.45
CA TYR A 153 -18.45 -11.86 2.47
C TYR A 153 -19.48 -11.74 1.36
N ASN A 154 -20.04 -12.88 0.99
CA ASN A 154 -21.09 -13.00 -0.03
C ASN A 154 -22.45 -12.84 0.66
N LYS A 155 -23.15 -11.71 0.46
CA LYS A 155 -24.45 -11.43 1.07
C LYS A 155 -25.52 -12.41 0.63
N ASP A 156 -25.52 -12.84 -0.63
CA ASP A 156 -26.49 -13.84 -1.15
C ASP A 156 -26.33 -15.19 -0.45
N VAL A 157 -25.09 -15.59 -0.15
CA VAL A 157 -24.78 -16.81 0.62
C VAL A 157 -25.22 -16.66 2.07
N PHE A 158 -25.03 -15.49 2.69
CA PHE A 158 -25.51 -15.20 4.04
C PHE A 158 -27.02 -15.36 4.12
N GLU A 159 -27.76 -14.71 3.22
CA GLU A 159 -29.22 -14.81 3.18
C GLU A 159 -29.66 -16.27 2.96
N ALA A 160 -29.04 -17.01 2.02
CA ALA A 160 -29.36 -18.40 1.75
C ALA A 160 -29.06 -19.33 2.95
N ALA A 161 -28.06 -18.98 3.78
CA ALA A 161 -27.72 -19.70 5.01
C ALA A 161 -28.59 -19.30 6.21
N GLY A 162 -29.50 -18.31 6.06
CA GLY A 162 -30.32 -17.76 7.13
C GLY A 162 -29.57 -16.84 8.09
N LEU A 163 -28.45 -16.27 7.63
CA LEU A 163 -27.70 -15.23 8.30
C LEU A 163 -28.22 -13.85 7.89
N ASP A 164 -28.02 -12.85 8.73
CA ASP A 164 -28.34 -11.46 8.40
C ASP A 164 -27.24 -10.90 7.48
N PRO A 165 -27.52 -10.55 6.21
CA PRO A 165 -26.51 -10.04 5.29
C PRO A 165 -25.98 -8.64 5.65
N GLU A 166 -26.62 -7.93 6.60
CA GLU A 166 -26.15 -6.62 7.07
C GLU A 166 -25.36 -6.69 8.40
N THR A 167 -25.16 -7.90 8.92
CA THR A 167 -24.47 -8.10 10.21
C THR A 167 -23.27 -9.05 10.01
N PRO A 168 -22.09 -8.54 9.57
CA PRO A 168 -20.89 -9.35 9.43
C PRO A 168 -20.36 -9.82 10.79
N PRO A 169 -19.71 -11.00 10.85
CA PRO A 169 -19.05 -11.47 12.07
C PRO A 169 -17.91 -10.54 12.49
N THR A 170 -17.77 -10.32 13.80
CA THR A 170 -16.79 -9.40 14.41
C THR A 170 -15.62 -10.12 15.08
N THR A 171 -15.77 -11.42 15.31
CA THR A 171 -14.74 -12.29 15.88
C THR A 171 -14.51 -13.53 15.02
N TYR A 172 -13.32 -14.15 15.14
CA TYR A 172 -13.05 -15.42 14.43
C TYR A 172 -13.93 -16.58 14.93
N ASP A 173 -14.45 -16.51 16.16
CA ASP A 173 -15.44 -17.47 16.66
C ASP A 173 -16.78 -17.32 15.93
N GLU A 174 -17.23 -16.08 15.72
CA GLU A 174 -18.43 -15.79 14.91
C GLU A 174 -18.22 -16.18 13.44
N VAL A 175 -17.02 -15.89 12.86
CA VAL A 175 -16.65 -16.35 11.49
C VAL A 175 -16.81 -17.87 11.38
N LEU A 176 -16.35 -18.62 12.39
CA LEU A 176 -16.46 -20.07 12.41
C LEU A 176 -17.91 -20.56 12.52
N GLU A 177 -18.73 -19.92 13.36
CA GLU A 177 -20.15 -20.22 13.50
C GLU A 177 -20.92 -19.97 12.18
N ASP A 178 -20.63 -18.84 11.52
CA ASP A 178 -21.27 -18.50 10.25
C ASP A 178 -20.75 -19.38 9.11
N ALA A 179 -19.46 -19.69 9.06
CA ALA A 179 -18.88 -20.64 8.11
C ALA A 179 -19.56 -22.01 8.20
N LYS A 180 -19.83 -22.48 9.43
CA LYS A 180 -20.57 -23.72 9.67
C LYS A 180 -21.98 -23.65 9.11
N LYS A 181 -22.74 -22.58 9.39
CA LYS A 181 -24.13 -22.42 8.88
C LYS A 181 -24.15 -22.36 7.35
N ILE A 182 -23.19 -21.68 6.73
CA ILE A 182 -23.05 -21.57 5.27
C ILE A 182 -22.89 -22.96 4.66
N VAL A 183 -21.96 -23.78 5.17
CA VAL A 183 -21.68 -25.10 4.62
C VAL A 183 -22.83 -26.07 4.92
N GLU A 184 -23.33 -26.11 6.15
CA GLU A 184 -24.42 -27.05 6.56
C GLU A 184 -25.75 -26.76 5.85
N SER A 185 -26.02 -25.49 5.49
CA SER A 185 -27.19 -25.14 4.68
C SER A 185 -27.03 -25.47 3.19
N GLY A 186 -25.80 -25.69 2.73
CA GLY A 186 -25.48 -25.89 1.31
C GLY A 186 -25.44 -24.59 0.51
N ALA A 187 -25.39 -23.43 1.18
CA ALA A 187 -25.35 -22.11 0.53
C ALA A 187 -24.02 -21.89 -0.23
N ALA A 188 -22.90 -22.37 0.31
CA ALA A 188 -21.62 -22.45 -0.38
C ALA A 188 -20.85 -23.72 0.05
N PRO A 189 -19.94 -24.24 -0.79
CA PRO A 189 -19.14 -25.42 -0.42
C PRO A 189 -18.10 -25.12 0.67
N VAL A 190 -17.62 -23.89 0.79
CA VAL A 190 -16.64 -23.44 1.78
C VAL A 190 -17.20 -22.24 2.52
N GLY A 191 -17.14 -22.26 3.85
CA GLY A 191 -17.66 -21.17 4.68
C GLY A 191 -16.69 -20.01 4.77
N TYR A 192 -15.40 -20.30 4.98
CA TYR A 192 -14.35 -19.29 5.16
C TYR A 192 -13.01 -19.74 4.59
N SER A 193 -12.22 -18.78 4.10
CA SER A 193 -10.83 -18.96 3.72
C SER A 193 -10.01 -17.70 3.98
N GLN A 194 -8.73 -17.88 4.16
CA GLN A 194 -7.70 -16.83 4.11
C GLN A 194 -6.40 -17.45 3.60
N ALA A 195 -5.64 -16.68 2.82
CA ALA A 195 -4.34 -17.14 2.33
C ALA A 195 -3.36 -17.29 3.50
N ILE A 196 -2.46 -18.26 3.44
CA ILE A 196 -1.33 -18.36 4.36
C ILE A 196 -0.34 -17.22 3.98
N TYR A 197 -0.50 -16.07 4.62
CA TYR A 197 0.26 -14.87 4.35
C TYR A 197 0.71 -14.18 5.63
N GLY A 198 2.03 -14.08 5.84
CA GLY A 198 2.62 -13.56 7.08
C GLY A 198 2.17 -12.16 7.47
N TRP A 199 1.69 -11.36 6.52
CA TRP A 199 1.06 -10.07 6.81
C TRP A 199 -0.19 -10.21 7.71
N PHE A 200 -1.00 -11.26 7.52
CA PHE A 200 -2.17 -11.49 8.38
C PHE A 200 -1.74 -11.86 9.81
N PHE A 201 -0.61 -12.54 9.98
CA PHE A 201 -0.07 -12.79 11.31
C PHE A 201 0.28 -11.48 12.04
N GLU A 202 0.92 -10.54 11.37
CA GLU A 202 1.22 -9.22 11.91
C GLU A 202 -0.05 -8.45 12.28
N GLN A 203 -1.07 -8.48 11.40
CA GLN A 203 -2.36 -7.83 11.60
C GLN A 203 -3.11 -8.39 12.81
N GLN A 204 -3.08 -9.69 12.98
CA GLN A 204 -3.75 -10.39 14.08
C GLN A 204 -3.06 -10.11 15.43
N LEU A 205 -1.73 -9.96 15.45
CA LEU A 205 -1.01 -9.50 16.64
C LEU A 205 -1.39 -8.05 17.00
N ALA A 206 -1.44 -7.17 16.02
CA ALA A 206 -1.88 -5.79 16.22
C ALA A 206 -3.35 -5.72 16.69
N GLY A 207 -4.22 -6.58 16.14
CA GLY A 207 -5.61 -6.73 16.58
C GLY A 207 -5.74 -7.15 18.04
N LEU A 208 -4.86 -8.06 18.50
CA LEU A 208 -4.73 -8.44 19.92
C LEU A 208 -4.19 -7.31 20.82
N GLY A 209 -3.65 -6.23 20.24
CA GLY A 209 -3.02 -5.14 20.98
C GLY A 209 -1.65 -5.50 21.56
N VAL A 210 -0.92 -6.45 20.94
CA VAL A 210 0.41 -6.89 21.39
C VAL A 210 1.49 -6.58 20.35
N THR A 211 2.73 -6.41 20.82
CA THR A 211 3.89 -6.15 19.97
C THR A 211 4.32 -7.40 19.21
N TYR A 212 4.80 -7.21 17.98
CA TYR A 212 5.50 -8.22 17.20
C TYR A 212 6.95 -8.39 17.70
N GLY A 213 7.63 -7.28 17.94
CA GLY A 213 9.03 -7.23 18.39
C GLY A 213 9.23 -6.26 19.55
N ASN A 214 10.39 -6.36 20.18
CA ASN A 214 10.75 -5.52 21.30
C ASN A 214 11.00 -4.04 20.92
N ASN A 215 11.29 -3.21 21.90
CA ASN A 215 11.54 -1.78 21.73
C ASN A 215 10.35 -1.06 21.05
N ASP A 216 9.11 -1.38 21.53
CA ASP A 216 7.87 -0.84 20.97
C ASP A 216 7.78 -1.09 19.47
N ASN A 217 7.97 -2.33 19.03
CA ASN A 217 8.03 -2.71 17.61
C ASN A 217 9.16 -1.99 16.83
N GLY A 218 10.29 -1.71 17.49
CA GLY A 218 11.40 -1.01 16.85
C GLY A 218 11.20 0.50 16.69
N ARG A 219 10.21 1.08 17.37
CA ARG A 219 9.88 2.51 17.26
C ARG A 219 10.65 3.38 18.24
N THR A 220 11.19 2.81 19.32
CA THR A 220 12.04 3.51 20.30
C THR A 220 13.53 3.23 20.12
N GLU A 221 13.87 2.01 19.78
CA GLU A 221 15.22 1.55 19.42
C GLU A 221 15.09 0.43 18.38
N ALA A 222 16.18 0.05 17.71
CA ALA A 222 16.16 -1.04 16.75
C ALA A 222 15.65 -2.35 17.38
N VAL A 223 14.81 -3.09 16.65
CA VAL A 223 14.37 -4.43 17.07
C VAL A 223 15.59 -5.34 17.22
N THR A 224 15.70 -6.03 18.34
CA THR A 224 16.76 -7.03 18.61
C THR A 224 16.21 -8.42 18.84
N ALA A 225 14.90 -8.54 19.11
CA ALA A 225 14.19 -9.81 19.27
C ALA A 225 12.69 -9.63 18.98
N VAL A 226 12.03 -10.71 18.62
CA VAL A 226 10.57 -10.77 18.60
C VAL A 226 10.02 -10.84 20.03
N ASP A 227 8.74 -10.43 20.21
CA ASP A 227 8.02 -10.49 21.48
C ASP A 227 6.82 -11.44 21.42
N PHE A 228 6.33 -11.78 20.22
CA PHE A 228 5.11 -12.57 20.06
C PHE A 228 5.19 -13.98 20.66
N ASP A 229 6.40 -14.52 20.86
CA ASP A 229 6.67 -15.79 21.52
C ASP A 229 6.49 -15.72 23.03
N SER A 230 6.79 -14.57 23.63
CA SER A 230 6.80 -14.33 25.07
C SER A 230 5.57 -13.61 25.61
N ASN A 231 4.89 -12.79 24.78
CA ASN A 231 3.67 -12.08 25.17
C ASN A 231 2.38 -12.89 24.96
N GLY A 232 2.50 -14.10 24.41
CA GLY A 232 1.40 -15.04 24.17
C GLY A 232 0.58 -14.75 22.90
N GLY A 233 0.87 -13.68 22.19
CA GLY A 233 0.15 -13.30 20.97
C GLY A 233 0.34 -14.31 19.84
N GLY A 234 1.59 -14.74 19.61
CA GLY A 234 1.90 -15.73 18.57
C GLY A 234 1.12 -17.03 18.77
N LEU A 235 1.07 -17.56 19.98
CA LEU A 235 0.33 -18.79 20.28
C LEU A 235 -1.18 -18.61 20.01
N LYS A 236 -1.78 -17.51 20.44
CA LYS A 236 -3.20 -17.22 20.16
C LYS A 236 -3.51 -17.18 18.67
N VAL A 237 -2.64 -16.56 17.87
CA VAL A 237 -2.81 -16.50 16.41
C VAL A 237 -2.70 -17.89 15.79
N PHE A 238 -1.66 -18.67 16.10
CA PHE A 238 -1.51 -20.03 15.56
C PHE A 238 -2.64 -20.96 16.01
N ASP A 239 -3.11 -20.86 17.26
CA ASP A 239 -4.25 -21.65 17.77
C ASP A 239 -5.56 -21.28 17.04
N MET A 240 -5.79 -20.01 16.77
CA MET A 240 -6.95 -19.53 16.00
C MET A 240 -6.91 -20.10 14.57
N TRP A 241 -5.80 -20.01 13.86
CA TRP A 241 -5.65 -20.56 12.51
C TRP A 241 -5.87 -22.06 12.49
N LYS A 242 -5.28 -22.79 13.46
CA LYS A 242 -5.45 -24.25 13.59
C LYS A 242 -6.90 -24.62 13.89
N LYS A 243 -7.59 -23.86 14.75
CA LYS A 243 -9.00 -24.06 15.06
C LYS A 243 -9.88 -23.89 13.82
N LEU A 244 -9.63 -22.86 13.01
CA LEU A 244 -10.34 -22.64 11.73
C LEU A 244 -10.13 -23.81 10.78
N TYR A 245 -8.89 -24.24 10.57
CA TYR A 245 -8.54 -25.35 9.68
C TYR A 245 -9.19 -26.66 10.14
N ASP A 246 -9.11 -27.01 11.43
CA ASP A 246 -9.66 -28.25 11.99
C ASP A 246 -11.20 -28.30 12.01
N SER A 247 -11.85 -27.17 11.79
CA SER A 247 -13.30 -27.07 11.81
C SER A 247 -13.99 -27.86 10.69
N GLY A 248 -13.32 -28.02 9.55
CA GLY A 248 -13.87 -28.59 8.32
C GLY A 248 -14.76 -27.61 7.52
N TYR A 249 -14.86 -26.35 7.92
CA TYR A 249 -15.60 -25.28 7.23
C TYR A 249 -14.69 -24.26 6.58
N PHE A 250 -13.38 -24.45 6.73
CA PHE A 250 -12.29 -23.67 6.15
C PHE A 250 -11.63 -24.48 5.02
N GLU A 251 -11.21 -23.79 3.97
CA GLU A 251 -10.38 -24.37 2.91
C GLU A 251 -9.08 -23.58 2.78
N ASP A 252 -7.96 -24.32 2.70
CA ASP A 252 -6.64 -23.76 2.46
C ASP A 252 -6.35 -23.74 0.95
N TYR A 253 -6.29 -22.54 0.37
CA TYR A 253 -5.86 -22.31 -1.02
C TYR A 253 -4.37 -22.00 -1.13
N GLY A 254 -3.61 -22.12 -0.04
CA GLY A 254 -2.16 -21.91 -0.01
C GLY A 254 -1.73 -20.47 0.29
N THR A 255 -0.55 -20.11 -0.20
CA THR A 255 0.12 -18.86 0.15
C THR A 255 -0.16 -17.71 -0.83
N THR A 256 -0.88 -17.98 -1.92
CA THR A 256 -1.18 -17.01 -2.98
C THR A 256 -2.56 -16.39 -2.74
N THR A 257 -2.61 -15.10 -2.39
CA THR A 257 -3.87 -14.39 -2.14
C THR A 257 -4.81 -14.41 -3.35
N ALA A 258 -4.26 -14.41 -4.58
CA ALA A 258 -5.04 -14.49 -5.80
C ALA A 258 -5.88 -15.77 -5.93
N ASP A 259 -5.43 -16.90 -5.35
CA ASP A 259 -6.19 -18.17 -5.37
C ASP A 259 -7.42 -18.07 -4.45
N THR A 260 -7.26 -17.52 -3.24
CA THR A 260 -8.37 -17.23 -2.32
C THR A 260 -9.36 -16.23 -2.92
N GLN A 261 -8.87 -15.16 -3.56
CA GLN A 261 -9.71 -14.18 -4.27
C GLN A 261 -10.52 -14.83 -5.39
N THR A 262 -9.89 -15.67 -6.21
CA THR A 262 -10.56 -16.39 -7.31
C THR A 262 -11.68 -17.29 -6.80
N ALA A 263 -11.44 -18.01 -5.70
CA ALA A 263 -12.43 -18.88 -5.08
C ALA A 263 -13.61 -18.04 -4.53
N PHE A 264 -13.35 -16.89 -3.92
CA PHE A 264 -14.40 -15.98 -3.44
C PHE A 264 -15.19 -15.38 -4.60
N PHE A 265 -14.54 -14.78 -5.61
CA PHE A 265 -15.22 -14.14 -6.75
C PHE A 265 -16.07 -15.15 -7.56
N SER A 266 -15.73 -16.42 -7.53
CA SER A 266 -16.55 -17.47 -8.15
C SER A 266 -17.73 -17.94 -7.30
N GLY A 267 -17.90 -17.44 -6.07
CA GLY A 267 -18.95 -17.84 -5.14
C GLY A 267 -18.72 -19.20 -4.46
N GLN A 268 -17.50 -19.75 -4.54
CA GLN A 268 -17.17 -21.02 -3.86
C GLN A 268 -16.96 -20.85 -2.36
N VAL A 269 -16.56 -19.65 -1.91
CA VAL A 269 -16.27 -19.34 -0.52
C VAL A 269 -17.22 -18.25 -0.04
N GLY A 270 -17.82 -18.46 1.14
CA GLY A 270 -18.75 -17.52 1.74
C GLY A 270 -18.08 -16.24 2.29
N MET A 271 -16.90 -16.40 2.91
CA MET A 271 -16.16 -15.30 3.55
C MET A 271 -14.65 -15.43 3.33
N ILE A 272 -13.96 -14.30 3.16
CA ILE A 272 -12.48 -14.24 3.13
C ILE A 272 -11.97 -13.03 3.89
N ILE A 273 -10.71 -13.11 4.35
CA ILE A 273 -9.92 -11.92 4.74
C ILE A 273 -9.01 -11.56 3.58
N GLU A 274 -9.02 -10.29 3.20
CA GLU A 274 -8.14 -9.78 2.16
C GLU A 274 -7.89 -8.26 2.34
N SER A 275 -6.92 -7.74 1.60
CA SER A 275 -6.60 -6.32 1.57
C SER A 275 -7.75 -5.47 1.02
N THR A 276 -7.92 -4.26 1.54
CA THR A 276 -8.82 -3.24 0.95
C THR A 276 -8.43 -2.87 -0.49
N ALA A 277 -7.19 -3.11 -0.88
CA ALA A 277 -6.70 -2.87 -2.25
C ALA A 277 -7.42 -3.68 -3.35
N ILE A 278 -8.15 -4.75 -2.96
CA ILE A 278 -8.94 -5.54 -3.91
C ILE A 278 -10.41 -5.12 -3.96
N LEU A 279 -10.85 -4.18 -3.12
CA LEU A 279 -12.26 -3.89 -2.92
C LEU A 279 -12.99 -3.56 -4.22
N LYS A 280 -12.41 -2.67 -5.03
CA LYS A 280 -12.98 -2.33 -6.35
C LYS A 280 -13.11 -3.57 -7.24
N ASN A 281 -12.06 -4.39 -7.30
CA ASN A 281 -12.08 -5.64 -8.08
C ASN A 281 -13.08 -6.67 -7.51
N ALA A 282 -13.19 -6.77 -6.19
CA ALA A 282 -14.14 -7.68 -5.55
C ALA A 282 -15.58 -7.33 -5.91
N VAL A 283 -15.94 -6.05 -5.86
CA VAL A 283 -17.28 -5.58 -6.24
C VAL A 283 -17.55 -5.77 -7.73
N ASP A 284 -16.59 -5.42 -8.60
CA ASP A 284 -16.77 -5.47 -10.05
C ASP A 284 -16.78 -6.91 -10.62
N SER A 285 -16.03 -7.83 -9.99
CA SER A 285 -15.81 -9.19 -10.52
C SER A 285 -16.74 -10.24 -9.92
N SER A 286 -17.37 -9.97 -8.77
CA SER A 286 -18.27 -10.92 -8.13
C SER A 286 -19.66 -10.89 -8.77
N PRO A 287 -20.28 -12.06 -9.07
CA PRO A 287 -21.63 -12.14 -9.61
C PRO A 287 -22.73 -11.99 -8.53
N PHE A 288 -22.38 -11.63 -7.31
CA PHE A 288 -23.23 -11.51 -6.13
C PHE A 288 -22.96 -10.19 -5.41
N GLU A 289 -23.81 -9.82 -4.46
CA GLU A 289 -23.59 -8.64 -3.64
C GLU A 289 -22.49 -8.90 -2.61
N VAL A 290 -21.40 -8.12 -2.69
CA VAL A 290 -20.28 -8.20 -1.76
C VAL A 290 -20.58 -7.37 -0.51
N GLY A 291 -20.50 -8.01 0.65
CA GLY A 291 -20.48 -7.35 1.94
C GLY A 291 -19.06 -7.18 2.47
N THR A 292 -18.85 -6.20 3.34
CA THR A 292 -17.59 -5.93 4.01
C THR A 292 -17.76 -5.79 5.52
N GLY A 293 -16.76 -6.26 6.27
CA GLY A 293 -16.68 -6.13 7.73
C GLY A 293 -15.27 -5.78 8.18
N TYR A 294 -15.12 -5.35 9.43
CA TYR A 294 -13.80 -5.17 10.03
C TYR A 294 -13.04 -6.50 10.07
N LEU A 295 -11.72 -6.44 10.14
CA LEU A 295 -10.90 -7.61 10.45
C LEU A 295 -11.41 -8.23 11.75
N PRO A 296 -11.84 -9.51 11.74
CA PRO A 296 -12.38 -10.15 12.94
C PRO A 296 -11.33 -10.19 14.07
N ARG A 297 -11.78 -9.98 15.29
CA ARG A 297 -10.94 -10.07 16.49
C ARG A 297 -10.73 -11.53 16.88
N ILE A 298 -9.57 -11.85 17.46
CA ILE A 298 -9.33 -13.17 18.03
C ILE A 298 -10.12 -13.34 19.32
N GLU A 299 -10.14 -12.31 20.17
CA GLU A 299 -10.95 -12.26 21.41
C GLU A 299 -11.91 -11.07 21.36
N GLN A 300 -13.10 -11.23 21.92
CA GLN A 300 -14.17 -10.20 21.89
C GLN A 300 -13.72 -8.85 22.48
N ASN A 301 -12.82 -8.87 23.46
CA ASN A 301 -12.37 -7.69 24.18
C ASN A 301 -11.01 -7.16 23.70
N ASP A 302 -10.51 -7.60 22.56
CA ASP A 302 -9.27 -7.08 21.99
C ASP A 302 -9.41 -5.58 21.70
N GLU A 303 -8.44 -4.79 22.16
CA GLU A 303 -8.43 -3.32 22.04
C GLU A 303 -7.43 -2.83 20.97
N GLY A 304 -6.92 -3.75 20.15
CA GLY A 304 -6.02 -3.44 19.06
C GLY A 304 -6.72 -2.86 17.84
N GLY A 305 -5.96 -2.77 16.76
CA GLY A 305 -6.43 -2.27 15.48
C GLY A 305 -5.66 -2.89 14.32
N VAL A 306 -5.78 -2.30 13.14
CA VAL A 306 -5.06 -2.77 11.95
C VAL A 306 -3.79 -1.97 11.71
N ILE A 307 -2.78 -2.63 11.13
CA ILE A 307 -1.58 -1.99 10.61
C ILE A 307 -1.83 -1.64 9.15
N ILE A 308 -1.37 -0.48 8.70
CA ILE A 308 -1.37 -0.18 7.28
C ILE A 308 -0.43 -1.13 6.52
N GLY A 309 -0.84 -1.47 5.32
CA GLY A 309 -0.01 -2.13 4.31
C GLY A 309 0.04 -1.29 3.05
N GLY A 310 0.58 -1.88 1.98
CA GLY A 310 0.72 -1.19 0.71
C GLY A 310 2.05 -0.48 0.60
N GLY A 311 2.08 0.79 0.15
CA GLY A 311 3.35 1.43 -0.13
C GLY A 311 3.34 2.95 0.00
N SER A 312 4.55 3.47 -0.08
CA SER A 312 4.86 4.90 0.06
C SER A 312 5.83 5.36 -1.04
N LEU A 313 5.88 6.66 -1.26
CA LEU A 313 6.80 7.32 -2.18
C LEU A 313 8.01 7.84 -1.40
N TRP A 314 9.18 7.46 -1.87
CA TRP A 314 10.47 7.83 -1.32
C TRP A 314 11.16 8.80 -2.26
N LEU A 315 11.58 9.94 -1.73
CA LEU A 315 12.46 10.87 -2.42
C LEU A 315 13.89 10.37 -2.27
N THR A 316 14.56 10.05 -3.37
CA THR A 316 15.93 9.54 -3.30
C THR A 316 16.94 10.69 -3.36
N ASP A 317 18.06 10.52 -2.65
CA ASP A 317 19.19 11.44 -2.72
C ASP A 317 20.00 11.15 -4.00
N THR A 318 19.72 11.92 -5.04
CA THR A 318 20.43 11.84 -6.31
C THR A 318 21.67 12.76 -6.36
N GLY A 319 21.88 13.57 -5.33
CA GLY A 319 22.90 14.61 -5.31
C GLY A 319 22.60 15.79 -6.24
N ASN A 320 21.37 15.91 -6.75
CA ASN A 320 20.90 16.99 -7.59
C ASN A 320 19.67 17.67 -6.99
N GLU A 321 19.91 18.72 -6.19
CA GLU A 321 18.85 19.46 -5.47
C GLU A 321 17.71 19.93 -6.40
N ALA A 322 18.01 20.31 -7.65
CA ALA A 322 16.98 20.73 -8.59
C ALA A 322 16.05 19.59 -9.02
N ASN A 323 16.59 18.36 -9.19
CA ASN A 323 15.79 17.19 -9.44
C ASN A 323 14.97 16.78 -8.21
N GLU A 324 15.55 16.87 -7.04
CA GLU A 324 14.89 16.54 -5.76
C GLU A 324 13.72 17.48 -5.49
N ASP A 325 13.86 18.78 -5.75
CA ASP A 325 12.77 19.75 -5.65
C ASP A 325 11.69 19.51 -6.71
N ALA A 326 12.08 19.13 -7.92
CA ALA A 326 11.13 18.76 -8.96
C ALA A 326 10.39 17.45 -8.65
N ALA A 327 11.07 16.46 -8.09
CA ALA A 327 10.47 15.19 -7.63
C ALA A 327 9.49 15.42 -6.48
N TRP A 328 9.82 16.35 -5.57
CA TRP A 328 8.91 16.73 -4.49
C TRP A 328 7.61 17.36 -5.04
N LYS A 329 7.66 18.21 -6.06
CA LYS A 329 6.44 18.77 -6.70
C LYS A 329 5.49 17.67 -7.23
N PHE A 330 6.05 16.57 -7.74
CA PHE A 330 5.25 15.42 -8.15
C PHE A 330 4.63 14.69 -6.96
N ILE A 331 5.38 14.51 -5.87
CA ILE A 331 4.86 13.91 -4.63
C ILE A 331 3.74 14.80 -4.04
N GLU A 332 3.92 16.12 -4.00
CA GLU A 332 2.86 17.04 -3.58
C GLU A 332 1.61 16.92 -4.44
N TYR A 333 1.76 16.85 -5.76
CA TYR A 333 0.62 16.70 -6.68
C TYR A 333 -0.15 15.41 -6.41
N ILE A 334 0.55 14.29 -6.25
CA ILE A 334 -0.08 12.99 -5.97
C ILE A 334 -0.89 13.02 -4.66
N THR A 335 -0.50 13.83 -3.69
CA THR A 335 -1.16 13.92 -2.38
C THR A 335 -2.27 14.97 -2.31
N THR A 336 -2.57 15.64 -3.41
CA THR A 336 -3.70 16.59 -3.45
C THR A 336 -5.04 15.87 -3.29
N PRO A 337 -6.07 16.52 -2.71
CA PRO A 337 -7.37 15.88 -2.47
C PRO A 337 -7.99 15.24 -3.71
N ASP A 338 -8.01 15.95 -4.84
CA ASP A 338 -8.64 15.46 -6.08
C ASP A 338 -7.90 14.25 -6.66
N VAL A 339 -6.55 14.25 -6.62
CA VAL A 339 -5.74 13.12 -7.09
C VAL A 339 -5.90 11.92 -6.16
N GLN A 340 -5.95 12.15 -4.86
CA GLN A 340 -6.18 11.09 -3.88
C GLN A 340 -7.60 10.52 -3.98
N ALA A 341 -8.61 11.33 -4.25
CA ALA A 341 -9.96 10.85 -4.54
C ALA A 341 -9.97 9.98 -5.82
N LYS A 342 -9.35 10.45 -6.92
CA LYS A 342 -9.23 9.69 -8.17
C LYS A 342 -8.52 8.35 -7.94
N TRP A 343 -7.42 8.34 -7.18
CA TRP A 343 -6.68 7.13 -6.84
C TRP A 343 -7.53 6.14 -6.06
N SER A 344 -8.18 6.59 -4.98
CA SER A 344 -9.00 5.75 -4.12
C SER A 344 -10.18 5.13 -4.85
N MET A 345 -10.95 5.94 -5.58
CA MET A 345 -12.11 5.46 -6.36
C MET A 345 -11.73 4.49 -7.47
N GLY A 346 -10.54 4.67 -8.08
CA GLY A 346 -10.06 3.84 -9.19
C GLY A 346 -9.44 2.51 -8.74
N THR A 347 -9.02 2.37 -7.49
CA THR A 347 -8.20 1.23 -7.04
C THR A 347 -8.74 0.51 -5.81
N GLY A 348 -9.38 1.21 -4.88
CA GLY A 348 -9.77 0.70 -3.56
C GLY A 348 -8.73 0.96 -2.45
N TYR A 349 -7.57 1.51 -2.77
CA TYR A 349 -6.65 2.03 -1.76
C TYR A 349 -7.24 3.23 -1.03
N PHE A 350 -6.80 3.47 0.21
CA PHE A 350 -7.23 4.66 0.94
C PHE A 350 -6.74 5.94 0.27
N ALA A 351 -7.55 6.99 0.31
CA ALA A 351 -7.04 8.34 0.15
C ALA A 351 -6.30 8.74 1.43
N ILE A 352 -5.01 9.03 1.31
CA ILE A 352 -4.19 9.41 2.47
C ILE A 352 -4.49 10.82 2.96
N ASN A 353 -5.05 11.67 2.09
CA ASN A 353 -5.45 13.04 2.40
C ASN A 353 -6.91 13.05 2.82
N GLU A 354 -7.18 13.47 4.07
CA GLU A 354 -8.53 13.48 4.62
C GLU A 354 -9.51 14.36 3.81
N LYS A 355 -9.01 15.45 3.20
CA LYS A 355 -9.83 16.34 2.37
C LYS A 355 -10.32 15.68 1.07
N ALA A 356 -9.72 14.57 0.66
CA ALA A 356 -10.19 13.78 -0.47
C ALA A 356 -11.62 13.24 -0.25
N TYR A 357 -11.94 12.88 0.98
CA TYR A 357 -13.27 12.40 1.37
C TYR A 357 -14.33 13.52 1.43
N GLU A 358 -13.90 14.79 1.34
CA GLU A 358 -14.77 15.96 1.30
C GLU A 358 -15.10 16.42 -0.13
N THR A 359 -14.43 15.88 -1.14
CA THR A 359 -14.70 16.19 -2.55
C THR A 359 -16.09 15.71 -2.96
N ASP A 360 -16.74 16.42 -3.88
CA ASP A 360 -18.09 16.06 -4.33
C ASP A 360 -18.11 14.69 -5.04
N ASP A 361 -17.07 14.38 -5.83
CA ASP A 361 -16.93 13.10 -6.53
C ASP A 361 -16.78 11.93 -5.56
N MET A 362 -15.94 12.06 -4.52
CA MET A 362 -15.75 11.02 -3.52
C MET A 362 -17.01 10.80 -2.67
N LYS A 363 -17.71 11.87 -2.27
CA LYS A 363 -18.97 11.74 -1.55
C LYS A 363 -20.03 10.98 -2.34
N ALA A 364 -20.20 11.36 -3.62
CA ALA A 364 -21.13 10.65 -4.51
C ALA A 364 -20.73 9.18 -4.70
N TYR A 365 -19.42 8.92 -4.82
CA TYR A 365 -18.90 7.55 -4.95
C TYR A 365 -19.17 6.69 -3.71
N LEU A 366 -18.97 7.24 -2.51
CA LEU A 366 -19.21 6.52 -1.24
C LEU A 366 -20.70 6.25 -1.00
N GLU A 367 -21.59 7.18 -1.39
CA GLU A 367 -23.05 6.96 -1.35
C GLU A 367 -23.48 5.77 -2.24
N GLU A 368 -22.82 5.58 -3.39
CA GLU A 368 -23.07 4.46 -4.30
C GLU A 368 -22.32 3.18 -3.91
N ASN A 369 -21.22 3.29 -3.15
CA ASN A 369 -20.32 2.20 -2.81
C ASN A 369 -20.04 2.14 -1.30
N PRO A 370 -21.03 1.83 -0.43
CA PRO A 370 -20.88 1.90 1.03
C PRO A 370 -19.82 0.95 1.60
N ASN A 371 -19.44 -0.10 0.87
CA ASN A 371 -18.38 -1.02 1.27
C ASN A 371 -17.03 -0.32 1.50
N PHE A 372 -16.78 0.81 0.81
CA PHE A 372 -15.56 1.59 1.01
C PHE A 372 -15.53 2.31 2.35
N GLU A 373 -16.70 2.66 2.93
CA GLU A 373 -16.78 3.28 4.25
C GLU A 373 -16.32 2.32 5.36
N THR A 374 -16.58 1.02 5.23
CA THR A 374 -16.14 0.00 6.19
C THR A 374 -14.62 0.07 6.39
N ALA A 375 -13.87 0.13 5.29
CA ALA A 375 -12.42 0.21 5.30
C ALA A 375 -11.92 1.49 5.98
N ILE A 376 -12.52 2.64 5.65
CA ILE A 376 -12.16 3.95 6.18
C ILE A 376 -12.45 4.00 7.69
N ASN A 377 -13.61 3.50 8.11
CA ASN A 377 -14.02 3.51 9.51
C ASN A 377 -13.12 2.60 10.35
N GLN A 378 -12.77 1.39 9.85
CA GLN A 378 -11.84 0.51 10.54
C GLN A 378 -10.47 1.18 10.80
N LEU A 379 -9.97 1.91 9.81
CA LEU A 379 -8.70 2.62 9.96
C LEU A 379 -8.81 3.74 11.00
N LYS A 380 -9.90 4.52 10.98
CA LYS A 380 -10.15 5.62 11.93
C LYS A 380 -10.37 5.11 13.36
N ASP A 381 -10.98 3.94 13.52
CA ASP A 381 -11.23 3.31 14.82
C ASP A 381 -9.98 2.61 15.39
N SER A 382 -8.93 2.44 14.58
CA SER A 382 -7.67 1.84 15.04
C SER A 382 -6.89 2.83 15.92
N PRO A 383 -6.44 2.40 17.12
CA PRO A 383 -5.64 3.27 17.99
C PRO A 383 -4.29 3.61 17.36
N VAL A 384 -3.80 4.83 17.56
CA VAL A 384 -2.45 5.24 17.13
C VAL A 384 -1.46 4.89 18.22
N ASN A 385 -0.74 3.78 18.06
CA ASN A 385 0.28 3.32 19.00
C ASN A 385 1.34 2.44 18.27
N CYS A 386 2.32 1.90 19.01
CA CYS A 386 3.38 1.07 18.43
C CYS A 386 2.86 -0.22 17.77
N ASN A 387 1.73 -0.78 18.21
CA ASN A 387 1.18 -2.01 17.64
C ASN A 387 0.59 -1.75 16.25
N THR A 388 -0.20 -0.68 16.12
CA THR A 388 -0.83 -0.28 14.84
C THR A 388 0.13 0.47 13.92
N ALA A 389 1.20 1.08 14.46
CA ALA A 389 2.32 1.56 13.65
C ALA A 389 3.13 0.42 13.01
N GLY A 390 2.92 -0.83 13.46
CA GLY A 390 3.61 -2.00 12.94
C GLY A 390 5.09 -2.07 13.32
N VAL A 391 5.70 -3.23 13.06
CA VAL A 391 7.11 -3.44 13.38
C VAL A 391 8.03 -2.79 12.35
N LEU A 392 9.00 -2.03 12.83
CA LEU A 392 10.07 -1.43 12.03
C LEU A 392 11.29 -2.35 12.04
N SER A 393 11.34 -3.30 11.12
CA SER A 393 12.38 -4.32 11.03
C SER A 393 12.85 -4.51 9.59
N GLY A 394 14.15 -4.69 9.38
CA GLY A 394 14.75 -4.94 8.06
C GLY A 394 14.56 -6.36 7.54
N VAL A 395 13.92 -7.24 8.32
CA VAL A 395 13.77 -8.68 7.99
C VAL A 395 12.33 -9.13 7.79
N GLN A 396 11.36 -8.20 7.72
CA GLN A 396 9.94 -8.59 7.65
C GLN A 396 9.58 -9.40 6.41
N THR A 397 10.22 -9.17 5.27
CA THR A 397 10.03 -10.03 4.08
C THR A 397 10.39 -11.48 4.38
N GLU A 398 11.54 -11.72 5.02
CA GLU A 398 11.99 -13.07 5.41
C GLU A 398 11.07 -13.67 6.48
N ALA A 399 10.65 -12.86 7.46
CA ALA A 399 9.74 -13.28 8.51
C ALA A 399 8.37 -13.74 7.97
N ARG A 400 7.78 -13.00 7.02
CA ARG A 400 6.53 -13.36 6.34
C ARG A 400 6.69 -14.67 5.55
N LEU A 401 7.79 -14.85 4.82
CA LEU A 401 8.07 -16.09 4.11
C LEU A 401 8.24 -17.28 5.07
N THR A 402 8.94 -17.09 6.18
CA THR A 402 9.10 -18.12 7.22
C THR A 402 7.75 -18.55 7.81
N PHE A 403 6.85 -17.60 8.10
CA PHE A 403 5.48 -17.93 8.52
C PHE A 403 4.74 -18.76 7.47
N ASN A 404 4.85 -18.37 6.18
CA ASN A 404 4.21 -19.07 5.08
C ASN A 404 4.71 -20.53 4.93
N GLU A 405 5.96 -20.81 5.31
CA GLU A 405 6.54 -22.16 5.30
C GLU A 405 6.16 -22.99 6.54
N ILE A 406 5.93 -22.34 7.67
CA ILE A 406 5.60 -23.00 8.94
C ILE A 406 4.12 -23.38 9.02
N MET A 407 3.23 -22.49 8.61
CA MET A 407 1.78 -22.67 8.82
C MET A 407 1.22 -23.96 8.18
N PRO A 408 1.60 -24.38 6.96
CA PRO A 408 1.17 -25.66 6.40
C PRO A 408 1.58 -26.86 7.26
N GLN A 409 2.70 -26.79 7.99
CA GLN A 409 3.15 -27.88 8.85
C GLN A 409 2.30 -27.99 10.11
N VAL A 410 1.73 -26.86 10.58
CA VAL A 410 0.75 -26.83 11.66
C VAL A 410 -0.57 -27.48 11.19
N TYR A 411 -1.03 -27.14 9.99
CA TYR A 411 -2.23 -27.73 9.38
C TYR A 411 -2.09 -29.25 9.24
N ASP A 412 -0.95 -29.71 8.75
CA ASP A 412 -0.64 -31.14 8.60
C ASP A 412 -0.44 -31.89 9.93
N GLY A 413 -0.42 -31.18 11.07
CA GLY A 413 -0.12 -31.76 12.39
C GLY A 413 1.33 -32.21 12.57
N LYS A 414 2.27 -31.71 11.74
CA LYS A 414 3.72 -31.96 11.86
C LYS A 414 4.36 -31.11 12.95
N LEU A 415 3.80 -29.94 13.20
CA LEU A 415 4.18 -29.04 14.28
C LEU A 415 2.96 -28.79 15.16
N THR A 416 3.18 -28.72 16.47
CA THR A 416 2.20 -28.10 17.38
C THR A 416 2.21 -26.58 17.17
N THR A 417 1.16 -25.89 17.59
CA THR A 417 1.10 -24.42 17.53
C THR A 417 2.24 -23.77 18.34
N GLN A 418 2.61 -24.34 19.49
CA GLN A 418 3.74 -23.87 20.28
C GLN A 418 5.09 -24.11 19.57
N ASP A 419 5.34 -25.29 18.99
CA ASP A 419 6.56 -25.54 18.22
C ASP A 419 6.68 -24.60 17.03
N ALA A 420 5.56 -24.23 16.40
CA ALA A 420 5.53 -23.29 15.29
C ALA A 420 5.91 -21.86 15.73
N VAL A 421 5.38 -21.39 16.88
CA VAL A 421 5.77 -20.11 17.48
C VAL A 421 7.27 -20.10 17.78
N ASP A 422 7.77 -21.15 18.46
CA ASP A 422 9.18 -21.24 18.85
C ASP A 422 10.11 -21.26 17.61
N GLN A 423 9.72 -21.99 16.56
CA GLN A 423 10.48 -22.05 15.32
C GLN A 423 10.47 -20.72 14.56
N LEU A 424 9.32 -20.06 14.47
CA LEU A 424 9.20 -18.74 13.83
C LEU A 424 10.06 -17.72 14.57
N ALA A 425 9.94 -17.68 15.90
CA ALA A 425 10.70 -16.76 16.74
C ALA A 425 12.21 -16.97 16.61
N ALA A 426 12.67 -18.22 16.66
CA ALA A 426 14.08 -18.54 16.50
C ALA A 426 14.64 -18.11 15.13
N SER A 427 13.88 -18.36 14.06
CA SER A 427 14.27 -17.98 12.69
C SER A 427 14.33 -16.46 12.52
N VAL A 428 13.28 -15.76 12.95
CA VAL A 428 13.20 -14.29 12.83
C VAL A 428 14.25 -13.61 13.72
N ASN A 429 14.48 -14.08 14.96
CA ASN A 429 15.53 -13.54 15.82
C ASN A 429 16.92 -13.68 15.17
N LYS A 430 17.18 -14.81 14.52
CA LYS A 430 18.46 -15.00 13.80
C LYS A 430 18.60 -14.05 12.61
N ALA A 431 17.53 -13.83 11.87
CA ALA A 431 17.52 -12.86 10.76
C ALA A 431 17.77 -11.43 11.27
N ILE A 432 17.12 -11.03 12.39
CA ILE A 432 17.31 -9.73 13.05
C ILE A 432 18.77 -9.54 13.46
N GLU A 433 19.38 -10.54 14.11
CA GLU A 433 20.78 -10.50 14.50
C GLU A 433 21.69 -10.22 13.29
N ASN A 434 21.53 -11.03 12.21
CA ASN A 434 22.31 -10.89 11.00
C ASN A 434 22.12 -9.52 10.33
N TYR A 435 20.89 -9.02 10.26
CA TYR A 435 20.59 -7.71 9.69
C TYR A 435 21.26 -6.60 10.49
N ASN A 436 21.08 -6.59 11.81
CA ASN A 436 21.66 -5.58 12.69
C ASN A 436 23.20 -5.59 12.69
N GLU A 437 23.83 -6.74 12.41
CA GLU A 437 25.28 -6.82 12.22
C GLU A 437 25.71 -6.23 10.86
N SER A 438 24.89 -6.37 9.83
CA SER A 438 25.22 -5.92 8.47
C SER A 438 25.15 -4.40 8.27
N ILE A 439 24.44 -3.68 9.14
CA ILE A 439 24.26 -2.22 9.07
C ILE A 439 25.13 -1.44 10.06
N LYS A 440 26.00 -2.13 10.86
CA LYS A 440 27.01 -1.50 11.74
C LYS A 440 28.23 -1.07 10.94
#